data_2342d949cb783e58851c0cc9b16ba748
#
_entry.id   2342d949cb783e58851c0cc9b16ba748
#
_cell.length_a   1.000
_cell.length_b   1.000
_cell.length_c   1.000
_cell.angle_alpha   90.00
_cell.angle_beta   90.00
_cell.angle_gamma   90.00
#
_symmetry.space_group_name_H-M   'P 1'
#
loop_
_entity.id
_entity.type
_entity.pdbx_description
1 polymer ?
#
loop_
_entity_poly.entity_id
_entity_poly.type
_entity_poly.pdbx_seq_one_letter_code
_entity_poly.pdbx_strand_id
1 'polypeptide(L)'
;MNVGSFITSEKETYGIFSDGYAQSVTDEFIFEYNSLRDVLEKDSLSLMYENALGTSKLKHSKIQFLPPLINPTKIICVGMNYRKPYPIDGQKVSDPNNIILFGKNREAMLAHLDFLESPVGDASNSFDYEGEIAVVIGKQARNISPANAHEYIFGFSAFNDGSVRDWQSHSIY
;
A
#
# COMPACT_ATOMS: atom_id res chain seq x y z
N MET A 1 11.29 11.10 2.86
CA MET A 1 11.31 10.21 4.03
C MET A 1 10.60 8.92 3.64
N ASN A 2 11.19 7.77 3.93
CA ASN A 2 10.56 6.48 3.70
C ASN A 2 10.19 5.88 5.05
N VAL A 3 8.94 5.47 5.20
CA VAL A 3 8.40 4.88 6.44
C VAL A 3 7.60 3.64 6.12
N GLY A 4 7.47 2.74 7.08
CA GLY A 4 6.71 1.51 6.91
C GLY A 4 6.82 0.59 8.11
N SER A 5 6.14 -0.55 8.01
CA SER A 5 6.09 -1.59 9.02
C SER A 5 7.01 -2.75 8.65
N PHE A 6 7.55 -3.42 9.65
CA PHE A 6 8.45 -4.57 9.48
C PHE A 6 8.51 -5.42 10.76
N ILE A 7 9.03 -6.63 10.64
CA ILE A 7 9.30 -7.51 11.77
C ILE A 7 10.81 -7.57 11.99
N THR A 8 11.23 -7.40 13.22
CA THR A 8 12.59 -7.70 13.70
C THR A 8 12.65 -9.15 14.18
N SER A 9 13.83 -9.62 14.66
CA SER A 9 13.92 -10.93 15.31
C SER A 9 13.06 -11.05 16.59
N GLU A 10 12.59 -9.95 17.14
CA GLU A 10 11.90 -9.90 18.42
C GLU A 10 10.40 -9.59 18.28
N LYS A 11 10.03 -8.72 17.34
CA LYS A 11 8.65 -8.21 17.27
C LYS A 11 8.31 -7.53 15.96
N GLU A 12 7.00 -7.40 15.72
CA GLU A 12 6.44 -6.45 14.74
C GLU A 12 6.62 -5.01 15.21
N THR A 13 7.01 -4.13 14.31
CA THR A 13 7.26 -2.72 14.57
C THR A 13 7.09 -1.88 13.30
N TYR A 14 7.33 -0.60 13.40
CA TYR A 14 7.39 0.33 12.29
C TYR A 14 8.47 1.39 12.52
N GLY A 15 8.77 2.17 11.48
CA GLY A 15 9.79 3.20 11.60
C GLY A 15 10.22 3.76 10.26
N ILE A 16 11.47 4.17 10.17
CA ILE A 16 12.06 4.81 9.00
C ILE A 16 13.02 3.90 8.27
N PHE A 17 13.11 4.11 6.96
CA PHE A 17 14.02 3.37 6.07
C PHE A 17 14.99 4.33 5.39
N SER A 18 16.25 3.91 5.29
CA SER A 18 17.30 4.61 4.55
C SER A 18 18.33 3.60 4.03
N ASP A 19 18.87 3.84 2.86
CA ASP A 19 20.04 3.15 2.24
C ASP A 19 20.40 1.75 2.78
N GLY A 20 19.46 0.81 2.71
CA GLY A 20 19.67 -0.56 3.15
C GLY A 20 19.50 -0.82 4.64
N TYR A 21 19.00 0.17 5.39
CA TYR A 21 18.78 0.08 6.83
C TYR A 21 17.36 0.52 7.20
N ALA A 22 16.85 -0.07 8.30
CA ALA A 22 15.65 0.37 8.99
C ALA A 22 16.00 0.81 10.42
N GLN A 23 15.25 1.75 10.96
CA GLN A 23 15.28 2.14 12.38
C GLN A 23 13.86 2.10 12.90
N SER A 24 13.63 1.24 13.90
CA SER A 24 12.31 1.11 14.53
C SER A 24 12.07 2.23 15.52
N VAL A 25 10.83 2.52 15.81
CA VAL A 25 10.48 3.30 17.00
C VAL A 25 10.74 2.47 18.28
N THR A 26 10.81 3.14 19.43
CA THR A 26 10.99 2.50 20.75
C THR A 26 9.71 1.81 21.23
N ASP A 27 9.80 0.96 22.23
CA ASP A 27 8.65 0.28 22.85
C ASP A 27 7.68 1.25 23.51
N GLU A 28 8.20 2.29 24.15
CA GLU A 28 7.40 3.34 24.75
C GLU A 28 6.59 4.09 23.68
N PHE A 29 7.19 4.32 22.52
CA PHE A 29 6.50 4.96 21.41
C PHE A 29 5.40 4.05 20.83
N ILE A 30 5.66 2.74 20.70
CA ILE A 30 4.64 1.76 20.27
C ILE A 30 3.49 1.70 21.27
N PHE A 31 3.75 1.82 22.55
CA PHE A 31 2.70 1.80 23.58
C PHE A 31 1.73 2.98 23.42
N GLU A 32 2.20 4.14 22.97
CA GLU A 32 1.36 5.32 22.72
C GLU A 32 0.71 5.30 21.32
N TYR A 33 1.44 4.77 20.33
CA TYR A 33 1.03 4.69 18.93
C TYR A 33 1.22 3.24 18.45
N ASN A 34 0.17 2.44 18.52
CA ASN A 34 0.27 0.99 18.27
C ASN A 34 0.62 0.62 16.81
N SER A 35 0.51 1.58 15.89
CA SER A 35 0.77 1.37 14.48
C SER A 35 1.16 2.67 13.77
N LEU A 36 1.77 2.57 12.60
CA LEU A 36 2.02 3.72 11.74
C LEU A 36 0.72 4.48 11.39
N ARG A 37 -0.40 3.77 11.31
CA ARG A 37 -1.71 4.40 11.12
C ARG A 37 -2.05 5.33 12.30
N ASP A 38 -1.85 4.90 13.55
CA ASP A 38 -2.13 5.75 14.72
C ASP A 38 -1.28 7.02 14.72
N VAL A 39 -0.02 6.90 14.28
CA VAL A 39 0.89 8.05 14.09
C VAL A 39 0.30 9.05 13.09
N LEU A 40 -0.24 8.56 11.97
CA LEU A 40 -0.85 9.42 10.95
C LEU A 40 -2.14 10.06 11.44
N GLU A 41 -3.02 9.28 12.06
CA GLU A 41 -4.31 9.77 12.59
C GLU A 41 -4.13 10.86 13.65
N LYS A 42 -3.04 10.80 14.43
CA LYS A 42 -2.70 11.78 15.47
C LYS A 42 -1.73 12.87 15.00
N ASP A 43 -1.42 12.94 13.71
CA ASP A 43 -0.48 13.90 13.10
C ASP A 43 0.91 13.94 13.80
N SER A 44 1.40 12.76 14.21
CA SER A 44 2.60 12.60 15.04
C SER A 44 3.84 12.12 14.27
N LEU A 45 3.86 12.32 12.95
CA LEU A 45 4.92 11.80 12.08
C LEU A 45 6.32 12.35 12.44
N SER A 46 6.41 13.64 12.80
CA SER A 46 7.67 14.25 13.19
C SER A 46 8.21 13.64 14.48
N LEU A 47 7.34 13.39 15.46
CA LEU A 47 7.71 12.71 16.71
C LEU A 47 8.20 11.29 16.45
N MET A 48 7.50 10.55 15.58
CA MET A 48 7.91 9.20 15.17
C MET A 48 9.31 9.23 14.52
N TYR A 49 9.55 10.18 13.64
CA TYR A 49 10.82 10.30 12.94
C TYR A 49 11.98 10.56 13.92
N GLU A 50 11.82 11.51 14.82
CA GLU A 50 12.81 11.82 15.84
C GLU A 50 13.07 10.63 16.78
N ASN A 51 12.01 9.95 17.20
CA ASN A 51 12.11 8.75 18.03
C ASN A 51 12.90 7.65 17.31
N ALA A 52 12.56 7.34 16.07
CA ALA A 52 13.23 6.31 15.28
C ALA A 52 14.69 6.64 15.00
N LEU A 53 15.05 7.92 14.75
CA LEU A 53 16.44 8.33 14.55
C LEU A 53 17.33 8.04 15.78
N GLY A 54 16.77 8.03 16.97
CA GLY A 54 17.46 7.71 18.22
C GLY A 54 17.77 6.21 18.40
N THR A 55 17.25 5.34 17.55
CA THR A 55 17.42 3.88 17.69
C THR A 55 18.53 3.33 16.80
N SER A 56 18.91 2.07 17.03
CA SER A 56 19.93 1.39 16.27
C SER A 56 19.50 1.08 14.85
N LYS A 57 20.41 1.21 13.89
CA LYS A 57 20.20 0.84 12.49
C LYS A 57 20.25 -0.68 12.31
N LEU A 58 19.21 -1.25 11.75
CA LEU A 58 19.10 -2.66 11.37
C LEU A 58 19.25 -2.78 9.84
N LYS A 59 20.10 -3.67 9.36
CA LYS A 59 20.20 -3.96 7.93
C LYS A 59 18.87 -4.55 7.43
N HIS A 60 18.45 -4.21 6.20
CA HIS A 60 17.27 -4.80 5.57
C HIS A 60 17.29 -6.33 5.56
N SER A 61 18.47 -6.95 5.46
CA SER A 61 18.64 -8.42 5.53
C SER A 61 18.35 -9.03 6.94
N LYS A 62 18.10 -8.20 7.93
CA LYS A 62 17.80 -8.61 9.32
C LYS A 62 16.37 -8.32 9.74
N ILE A 63 15.54 -7.90 8.81
CA ILE A 63 14.13 -7.63 9.04
C ILE A 63 13.31 -8.40 8.01
N GLN A 64 12.04 -8.63 8.32
CA GLN A 64 11.02 -9.02 7.37
C GLN A 64 10.15 -7.79 7.09
N PHE A 65 9.98 -7.42 5.83
CA PHE A 65 9.09 -6.34 5.47
C PHE A 65 7.64 -6.72 5.73
N LEU A 66 6.83 -5.73 6.03
CA LEU A 66 5.38 -5.80 6.07
C LEU A 66 4.80 -4.78 5.08
N PRO A 67 3.52 -4.86 4.73
CA PRO A 67 2.85 -3.75 4.08
C PRO A 67 3.11 -2.45 4.86
N PRO A 68 3.40 -1.32 4.21
CA PRO A 68 3.74 -0.07 4.91
C PRO A 68 2.72 0.30 5.99
N LEU A 69 1.43 0.12 5.69
CA LEU A 69 0.33 0.20 6.63
C LEU A 69 -0.32 -1.19 6.75
N ILE A 70 -0.17 -1.84 7.88
CA ILE A 70 -0.69 -3.19 8.13
C ILE A 70 -2.21 -3.23 8.39
N ASN A 71 -2.78 -2.10 8.77
CA ASN A 71 -4.17 -1.98 9.23
C ASN A 71 -4.95 -0.83 8.58
N PRO A 72 -4.90 -0.67 7.25
CA PRO A 72 -5.72 0.35 6.59
C PRO A 72 -7.20 0.05 6.80
N THR A 73 -8.02 1.10 6.94
CA THR A 73 -9.47 0.93 7.06
C THR A 73 -10.13 0.55 5.74
N LYS A 74 -9.55 0.97 4.63
CA LYS A 74 -10.06 0.74 3.28
C LYS A 74 -8.90 0.66 2.31
N ILE A 75 -9.04 -0.21 1.33
CA ILE A 75 -8.23 -0.24 0.12
C ILE A 75 -9.21 -0.09 -1.03
N ILE A 76 -9.13 1.02 -1.74
CA ILE A 76 -10.02 1.35 -2.84
C ILE A 76 -9.18 1.46 -4.10
N CYS A 77 -9.50 0.66 -5.10
CA CYS A 77 -8.86 0.66 -6.39
C CYS A 77 -9.67 1.46 -7.40
N VAL A 78 -8.98 2.10 -8.32
CA VAL A 78 -9.57 2.83 -9.45
C VAL A 78 -9.32 2.04 -10.72
N GLY A 79 -10.33 1.35 -11.18
CA GLY A 79 -10.25 0.53 -12.40
C GLY A 79 -10.14 1.37 -13.66
N MET A 80 -9.43 0.85 -14.66
CA MET A 80 -9.20 1.48 -15.97
C MET A 80 -8.67 2.92 -15.87
N ASN A 81 -7.82 3.19 -14.89
CA ASN A 81 -7.30 4.52 -14.57
C ASN A 81 -6.23 5.02 -15.56
N TYR A 82 -5.55 4.10 -16.24
CA TYR A 82 -4.52 4.43 -17.22
C TYR A 82 -5.11 4.49 -18.63
N ARG A 83 -4.80 5.55 -19.35
CA ARG A 83 -5.16 5.63 -20.78
C ARG A 83 -4.45 4.51 -21.53
N LYS A 84 -5.20 3.80 -22.33
CA LYS A 84 -4.66 2.70 -23.13
C LYS A 84 -4.22 3.25 -24.50
N PRO A 85 -2.91 3.35 -24.77
CA PRO A 85 -2.39 3.89 -26.02
C PRO A 85 -2.53 2.92 -27.19
N TYR A 86 -2.93 1.67 -26.92
CA TYR A 86 -3.00 0.59 -27.89
C TYR A 86 -4.32 -0.18 -27.74
N PRO A 87 -4.83 -0.78 -28.85
CA PRO A 87 -6.00 -1.63 -28.79
C PRO A 87 -5.72 -2.86 -27.91
N ILE A 88 -6.71 -3.28 -27.14
CA ILE A 88 -6.70 -4.59 -26.46
C ILE A 88 -7.44 -5.56 -27.40
N ASP A 89 -6.79 -6.69 -27.73
CA ASP A 89 -7.32 -7.70 -28.64
C ASP A 89 -7.81 -7.12 -29.97
N GLY A 90 -7.09 -6.09 -30.48
CA GLY A 90 -7.44 -5.42 -31.72
C GLY A 90 -8.63 -4.45 -31.62
N GLN A 91 -9.26 -4.32 -30.45
CA GLN A 91 -10.37 -3.41 -30.23
C GLN A 91 -9.92 -2.11 -29.55
N LYS A 92 -10.46 -1.00 -30.01
CA LYS A 92 -10.26 0.29 -29.40
C LYS A 92 -11.10 0.37 -28.12
N VAL A 93 -10.43 0.37 -26.98
CA VAL A 93 -11.11 0.54 -25.68
C VAL A 93 -11.27 2.03 -25.41
N SER A 94 -12.50 2.48 -25.22
CA SER A 94 -12.78 3.85 -24.77
C SER A 94 -12.52 4.00 -23.27
N ASP A 95 -12.12 5.21 -22.86
CA ASP A 95 -12.10 5.54 -21.43
C ASP A 95 -13.51 5.41 -20.84
N PRO A 96 -13.65 4.94 -19.60
CA PRO A 96 -14.96 4.85 -18.96
C PRO A 96 -15.55 6.25 -18.73
N ASN A 97 -16.86 6.38 -18.92
CA ASN A 97 -17.57 7.66 -18.69
C ASN A 97 -17.59 8.07 -17.21
N ASN A 98 -17.46 7.11 -16.31
CA ASN A 98 -17.46 7.31 -14.87
C ASN A 98 -16.28 6.56 -14.26
N ILE A 99 -15.82 7.02 -13.09
CA ILE A 99 -14.78 6.36 -12.33
C ILE A 99 -15.30 4.99 -11.88
N ILE A 100 -14.53 3.94 -12.17
CA ILE A 100 -14.79 2.58 -11.71
C ILE A 100 -14.05 2.39 -10.40
N LEU A 101 -14.78 2.10 -9.32
CA LEU A 101 -14.20 1.87 -8.00
C LEU A 101 -14.52 0.44 -7.54
N PHE A 102 -13.52 -0.23 -6.96
CA PHE A 102 -13.69 -1.50 -6.28
C PHE A 102 -12.80 -1.58 -5.04
N GLY A 103 -13.09 -2.50 -4.15
CA GLY A 103 -12.35 -2.68 -2.91
C GLY A 103 -11.47 -3.91 -2.93
N LYS A 104 -10.35 -3.85 -2.22
CA LYS A 104 -9.57 -5.02 -1.82
C LYS A 104 -9.60 -5.20 -0.31
N ASN A 105 -9.56 -6.45 0.11
CA ASN A 105 -9.49 -6.77 1.53
C ASN A 105 -8.07 -6.56 2.05
N ARG A 106 -7.96 -6.11 3.28
CA ARG A 106 -6.68 -5.91 3.97
C ARG A 106 -5.86 -7.20 4.00
N GLU A 107 -6.52 -8.32 4.19
CA GLU A 107 -5.92 -9.65 4.27
C GLU A 107 -5.29 -10.12 2.96
N ALA A 108 -5.59 -9.47 1.84
CA ALA A 108 -4.98 -9.74 0.55
C ALA A 108 -3.66 -8.96 0.31
N MET A 109 -3.23 -8.11 1.27
CA MET A 109 -1.96 -7.40 1.14
C MET A 109 -0.78 -8.34 1.38
N LEU A 110 0.24 -8.18 0.54
CA LEU A 110 1.55 -8.81 0.68
C LEU A 110 2.63 -7.74 0.87
N ALA A 111 3.71 -8.13 1.50
CA ALA A 111 4.84 -7.25 1.74
C ALA A 111 5.84 -7.25 0.58
N HIS A 112 6.83 -6.37 0.66
CA HIS A 112 7.99 -6.40 -0.22
C HIS A 112 8.75 -7.73 -0.06
N LEU A 113 9.07 -8.39 -1.17
CA LEU A 113 9.69 -9.71 -1.29
C LEU A 113 8.79 -10.91 -0.98
N ASP A 114 7.53 -10.71 -0.63
CA ASP A 114 6.57 -11.80 -0.60
C ASP A 114 6.14 -12.21 -2.00
N PHE A 115 5.69 -13.45 -2.13
CA PHE A 115 5.24 -14.01 -3.41
C PHE A 115 3.72 -13.94 -3.53
N LEU A 116 3.24 -13.42 -4.66
CA LEU A 116 1.87 -13.63 -5.08
C LEU A 116 1.69 -15.10 -5.44
N GLU A 117 0.83 -15.80 -4.72
CA GLU A 117 0.51 -17.19 -5.02
C GLU A 117 -0.40 -17.27 -6.24
N SER A 118 0.05 -18.02 -7.24
CA SER A 118 -0.80 -18.32 -8.40
C SER A 118 -2.00 -19.15 -7.95
N PRO A 119 -3.21 -18.80 -8.37
CA PRO A 119 -4.38 -19.63 -8.08
C PRO A 119 -4.24 -21.01 -8.73
N VAL A 120 -4.99 -22.00 -8.22
CA VAL A 120 -4.98 -23.36 -8.75
C VAL A 120 -5.97 -23.54 -9.90
N GLY A 121 -5.74 -24.56 -10.73
CA GLY A 121 -6.62 -24.91 -11.83
C GLY A 121 -6.61 -23.88 -12.97
N ASP A 122 -7.73 -23.75 -13.67
CA ASP A 122 -7.84 -22.91 -14.87
C ASP A 122 -7.60 -21.42 -14.58
N ALA A 123 -7.85 -20.98 -13.36
CA ALA A 123 -7.60 -19.61 -12.93
C ALA A 123 -6.12 -19.20 -13.06
N SER A 124 -5.18 -20.15 -12.98
CA SER A 124 -3.75 -19.88 -13.14
C SER A 124 -3.38 -19.44 -14.56
N ASN A 125 -4.16 -19.80 -15.56
CA ASN A 125 -3.85 -19.53 -16.97
C ASN A 125 -3.96 -18.05 -17.33
N SER A 126 -4.74 -17.28 -16.57
CA SER A 126 -4.96 -15.85 -16.78
C SER A 126 -4.57 -14.99 -15.57
N PHE A 127 -3.78 -15.55 -14.66
CA PHE A 127 -3.23 -14.78 -13.53
C PHE A 127 -2.12 -13.85 -14.02
N ASP A 128 -2.30 -12.57 -13.76
CA ASP A 128 -1.46 -11.50 -14.28
C ASP A 128 -1.14 -10.49 -13.18
N TYR A 129 0.02 -9.84 -13.27
CA TYR A 129 0.38 -8.75 -12.37
C TYR A 129 -0.11 -7.42 -12.89
N GLU A 130 -0.45 -6.50 -11.99
CA GLU A 130 -0.78 -5.12 -12.31
C GLU A 130 0.08 -4.18 -11.47
N GLY A 131 1.08 -3.54 -12.11
CA GLY A 131 1.95 -2.56 -11.45
C GLY A 131 1.20 -1.25 -11.22
N GLU A 132 0.95 -0.92 -9.97
CA GLU A 132 0.11 0.20 -9.54
C GLU A 132 0.82 1.14 -8.58
N ILE A 133 0.26 2.34 -8.41
CA ILE A 133 0.68 3.31 -7.41
C ILE A 133 -0.40 3.37 -6.32
N ALA A 134 -0.04 2.95 -5.12
CA ALA A 134 -0.88 3.17 -3.94
C ALA A 134 -0.70 4.61 -3.44
N VAL A 135 -1.79 5.33 -3.30
CA VAL A 135 -1.85 6.66 -2.68
C VAL A 135 -2.35 6.49 -1.25
N VAL A 136 -1.51 6.81 -0.28
CA VAL A 136 -1.87 6.71 1.14
C VAL A 136 -2.49 8.02 1.60
N ILE A 137 -3.75 7.95 2.04
CA ILE A 137 -4.46 9.09 2.63
C ILE A 137 -4.10 9.17 4.11
N GLY A 138 -3.50 10.28 4.51
CA GLY A 138 -3.01 10.50 5.87
C GLY A 138 -3.92 11.30 6.79
N LYS A 139 -4.96 11.92 6.25
CA LYS A 139 -5.90 12.77 7.02
C LYS A 139 -7.33 12.43 6.66
N GLN A 140 -8.22 12.51 7.63
CA GLN A 140 -9.65 12.36 7.36
C GLN A 140 -10.15 13.46 6.42
N ALA A 141 -10.85 13.06 5.36
CA ALA A 141 -11.31 13.95 4.31
C ALA A 141 -12.79 13.68 3.94
N ARG A 142 -13.54 14.74 3.73
CA ARG A 142 -14.90 14.67 3.18
C ARG A 142 -15.22 15.96 2.43
N ASN A 143 -15.78 15.83 1.23
CA ASN A 143 -16.21 16.95 0.39
C ASN A 143 -15.09 17.99 0.11
N ILE A 144 -13.85 17.49 -0.05
CA ILE A 144 -12.71 18.34 -0.41
C ILE A 144 -12.71 18.62 -1.91
N SER A 145 -12.22 19.79 -2.30
CA SER A 145 -12.03 20.12 -3.71
C SER A 145 -10.85 19.34 -4.30
N PRO A 146 -10.86 19.05 -5.62
CA PRO A 146 -9.69 18.43 -6.27
C PRO A 146 -8.40 19.23 -6.09
N ALA A 147 -8.47 20.56 -6.05
CA ALA A 147 -7.32 21.42 -5.84
C ALA A 147 -6.64 21.20 -4.48
N ASN A 148 -7.39 20.84 -3.45
CA ASN A 148 -6.89 20.63 -2.09
C ASN A 148 -6.64 19.15 -1.78
N ALA A 149 -6.92 18.22 -2.69
CA ALA A 149 -6.80 16.78 -2.45
C ALA A 149 -5.37 16.37 -2.04
N HIS A 150 -4.36 17.05 -2.60
CA HIS A 150 -2.95 16.78 -2.30
C HIS A 150 -2.57 17.00 -0.83
N GLU A 151 -3.28 17.88 -0.09
CA GLU A 151 -3.03 18.15 1.33
C GLU A 151 -3.38 16.96 2.24
N TYR A 152 -4.15 16.01 1.73
CA TYR A 152 -4.61 14.81 2.43
C TYR A 152 -3.78 13.57 2.09
N ILE A 153 -2.88 13.68 1.12
CA ILE A 153 -1.98 12.59 0.74
C ILE A 153 -0.80 12.56 1.71
N PHE A 154 -0.62 11.43 2.37
CA PHE A 154 0.57 11.17 3.18
C PHE A 154 1.77 10.79 2.32
N GLY A 155 1.57 9.93 1.33
CA GLY A 155 2.64 9.44 0.49
C GLY A 155 2.19 8.40 -0.52
N PHE A 156 3.17 7.75 -1.12
CA PHE A 156 2.98 6.79 -2.19
C PHE A 156 3.75 5.50 -1.91
N SER A 157 3.22 4.39 -2.40
CA SER A 157 3.91 3.11 -2.41
C SER A 157 3.70 2.42 -3.76
N ALA A 158 4.63 1.54 -4.15
CA ALA A 158 4.37 0.59 -5.21
C ALA A 158 3.32 -0.42 -4.72
N PHE A 159 2.48 -0.88 -5.62
CA PHE A 159 1.45 -1.87 -5.36
C PHE A 159 1.36 -2.83 -6.54
N ASN A 160 0.96 -4.06 -6.28
CA ASN A 160 0.66 -5.04 -7.31
C ASN A 160 -0.78 -5.51 -7.14
N ASP A 161 -1.65 -5.13 -8.07
CA ASP A 161 -3.05 -5.54 -8.10
C ASP A 161 -3.23 -6.83 -8.88
N GLY A 162 -2.58 -7.91 -8.42
CA GLY A 162 -2.62 -9.21 -9.08
C GLY A 162 -4.06 -9.67 -9.36
N SER A 163 -4.34 -10.01 -10.62
CA SER A 163 -5.68 -10.27 -11.12
C SER A 163 -5.75 -11.56 -11.95
N VAL A 164 -6.84 -12.29 -11.82
CA VAL A 164 -7.19 -13.40 -12.73
C VAL A 164 -8.06 -12.82 -13.84
N ARG A 165 -7.49 -12.62 -15.02
CA ARG A 165 -8.14 -11.88 -16.12
C ARG A 165 -9.48 -12.47 -16.55
N ASP A 166 -9.56 -13.80 -16.68
CA ASP A 166 -10.79 -14.45 -17.05
C ASP A 166 -11.90 -14.22 -16.00
N TRP A 167 -11.54 -14.22 -14.71
CA TRP A 167 -12.52 -14.02 -13.64
C TRP A 167 -12.91 -12.55 -13.49
N GLN A 168 -12.01 -11.63 -13.80
CA GLN A 168 -12.29 -10.20 -13.79
C GLN A 168 -13.47 -9.83 -14.70
N SER A 169 -13.66 -10.59 -15.78
CA SER A 169 -14.75 -10.38 -16.73
C SER A 169 -16.07 -11.05 -16.33
N HIS A 170 -16.08 -11.89 -15.29
CA HIS A 170 -17.29 -12.62 -14.85
C HIS A 170 -18.22 -11.76 -14.00
N SER A 171 -17.72 -10.74 -13.33
CA SER A 171 -18.54 -9.83 -12.56
C SER A 171 -18.75 -8.54 -13.34
N ILE A 172 -19.95 -8.41 -13.84
CA ILE A 172 -20.47 -7.12 -14.26
C ILE A 172 -21.11 -6.55 -13.01
N TYR A 173 -20.30 -5.75 -12.28
CA TYR A 173 -20.73 -5.08 -11.08
C TYR A 173 -22.19 -4.74 -11.01
#